data_ab767a578311c218562afd7255b79487
#
_entry.id   ab767a578311c218562afd7255b79487
#
_cell.length_a   1.000
_cell.length_b   1.000
_cell.length_c   1.000
_cell.angle_alpha   90.00
_cell.angle_beta   90.00
_cell.angle_gamma   90.00
#
_symmetry.space_group_name_H-M   'P 1'
#
loop_
_entity.id
_entity.type
_entity.pdbx_description
1 polymer ?
#
loop_
_entity_poly.entity_id
_entity_poly.type
_entity_poly.pdbx_seq_one_letter_code
_entity_poly.pdbx_strand_id
1 'polypeptide(L)'
;VAAAGAAVWAVAPRTFNDKRRNFVPSIPEVWYAHRGLHDAGSGLVGYTDIADYGGDNPVSAQADTTERSIAENDDYVSLARRMAVKAGYGSADMTGPIAPENSLAAFAAACEAGYGIELDVQLTLDGQVVVVHDADLLRVAGDPRRIEDLTYDELARIPLFPNGESGDLKAEPLPGADANPPLVVTPSAAPKGYYQHVPLFSDVLDVVAGRAPLIVEYKFSNNRAWDERSEELMEKGHALLEAYDGPYVIESFHPGAVNWYKEHHPEVCRGQLSWPAKLSKNGAAEWAAGLLAFDWLSRPDFVAYDWTGGASPQVKLARSMGAMPVSWTVRSSDELAQCAPYFDRHIFEAFVPDAV
;
A
#
# COMPACT_ATOMS: atom_id res chain seq x y z
N VAL A 1 -31.23 -17.41 -16.43
CA VAL A 1 -31.39 -17.43 -14.95
C VAL A 1 -30.19 -18.09 -14.29
N ALA A 2 -29.73 -19.29 -14.73
CA ALA A 2 -28.59 -19.97 -14.11
C ALA A 2 -27.28 -19.17 -14.18
N ALA A 3 -26.96 -18.59 -15.33
CA ALA A 3 -25.73 -17.77 -15.51
C ALA A 3 -25.75 -16.50 -14.64
N ALA A 4 -26.89 -15.84 -14.49
CA ALA A 4 -27.02 -14.68 -13.62
C ALA A 4 -26.86 -15.07 -12.14
N GLY A 5 -27.40 -16.22 -11.72
CA GLY A 5 -27.20 -16.74 -10.38
C GLY A 5 -25.74 -17.07 -10.07
N ALA A 6 -25.01 -17.66 -11.04
CA ALA A 6 -23.57 -17.94 -10.90
C ALA A 6 -22.74 -16.66 -10.78
N ALA A 7 -23.03 -15.63 -11.56
CA ALA A 7 -22.34 -14.35 -11.47
C ALA A 7 -22.57 -13.65 -10.11
N VAL A 8 -23.82 -13.63 -9.62
CA VAL A 8 -24.14 -13.10 -8.29
C VAL A 8 -23.39 -13.88 -7.20
N TRP A 9 -23.37 -15.21 -7.28
CA TRP A 9 -22.67 -16.05 -6.30
C TRP A 9 -21.16 -15.82 -6.33
N ALA A 10 -20.56 -15.64 -7.51
CA ALA A 10 -19.12 -15.43 -7.68
C ALA A 10 -18.64 -14.12 -7.04
N VAL A 11 -19.42 -13.05 -7.19
CA VAL A 11 -19.06 -11.68 -6.71
C VAL A 11 -19.54 -11.45 -5.26
N ALA A 12 -20.31 -12.39 -4.67
CA ALA A 12 -20.97 -12.15 -3.39
C ALA A 12 -20.01 -12.00 -2.22
N PRO A 13 -20.08 -10.88 -1.45
CA PRO A 13 -19.29 -10.63 -0.25
C PRO A 13 -19.80 -11.46 0.95
N ARG A 14 -19.11 -11.31 2.10
CA ARG A 14 -19.49 -11.98 3.37
C ARG A 14 -20.95 -11.75 3.74
N THR A 15 -21.42 -10.52 3.64
CA THR A 15 -22.77 -10.11 4.04
C THR A 15 -23.89 -10.84 3.28
N PHE A 16 -23.63 -11.34 2.09
CA PHE A 16 -24.61 -12.07 1.29
C PHE A 16 -24.91 -13.47 1.82
N ASN A 17 -23.90 -14.17 2.34
CA ASN A 17 -24.01 -15.55 2.81
C ASN A 17 -24.11 -15.69 4.33
N ASP A 18 -23.73 -14.66 5.07
CA ASP A 18 -23.75 -14.70 6.53
C ASP A 18 -25.14 -14.24 7.04
N LYS A 19 -25.70 -15.01 7.97
CA LYS A 19 -26.88 -14.60 8.73
C LYS A 19 -26.67 -13.32 9.54
N ARG A 20 -25.43 -12.85 9.61
CA ARG A 20 -25.02 -11.58 10.22
C ARG A 20 -25.24 -10.41 9.25
N ARG A 21 -26.48 -10.23 8.79
CA ARG A 21 -26.88 -9.10 7.92
C ARG A 21 -26.58 -7.71 8.49
N ASN A 22 -26.09 -7.62 9.72
CA ASN A 22 -25.73 -6.40 10.40
C ASN A 22 -24.20 -6.17 10.49
N PHE A 23 -23.39 -7.00 9.84
CA PHE A 23 -21.95 -6.75 9.76
C PHE A 23 -21.73 -5.57 8.81
N VAL A 24 -21.27 -4.46 9.37
CA VAL A 24 -20.80 -3.32 8.58
C VAL A 24 -19.28 -3.44 8.53
N PRO A 25 -18.66 -3.43 7.34
CA PRO A 25 -17.21 -3.40 7.24
C PRO A 25 -16.63 -2.26 8.08
N SER A 26 -15.72 -2.58 9.00
CA SER A 26 -15.18 -1.60 9.95
C SER A 26 -13.94 -0.95 9.38
N ILE A 27 -14.10 -0.14 8.32
CA ILE A 27 -13.03 0.71 7.79
C ILE A 27 -13.34 2.14 8.25
N PRO A 28 -12.51 2.72 9.15
CA PRO A 28 -12.71 4.09 9.63
C PRO A 28 -12.86 5.10 8.48
N GLU A 29 -13.68 6.13 8.71
CA GLU A 29 -13.96 7.18 7.71
C GLU A 29 -12.90 8.26 7.76
N VAL A 30 -11.75 7.94 7.17
CA VAL A 30 -10.61 8.84 7.00
C VAL A 30 -10.02 8.65 5.62
N TRP A 31 -9.21 9.58 5.19
CA TRP A 31 -8.36 9.45 4.01
C TRP A 31 -7.17 8.53 4.32
N TYR A 32 -6.90 7.56 3.45
CA TYR A 32 -5.78 6.63 3.62
C TYR A 32 -4.63 7.04 2.71
N ALA A 33 -3.52 7.45 3.30
CA ALA A 33 -2.31 7.80 2.57
C ALA A 33 -1.66 6.51 2.03
N HIS A 34 -1.61 6.39 0.70
CA HIS A 34 -1.01 5.27 -0.01
C HIS A 34 0.47 5.18 0.31
N ARG A 35 0.92 4.07 0.91
CA ARG A 35 2.30 3.86 1.38
C ARG A 35 2.80 4.93 2.36
N GLY A 36 1.89 5.49 3.15
CA GLY A 36 2.14 6.62 4.03
C GLY A 36 2.08 7.98 3.34
N LEU A 37 2.27 9.07 4.10
CA LEU A 37 2.35 10.43 3.56
C LEU A 37 3.82 10.70 3.18
N HIS A 38 4.17 10.50 1.90
CA HIS A 38 5.55 10.40 1.43
C HIS A 38 5.97 11.57 0.52
N ASP A 39 7.27 11.89 0.51
CA ASP A 39 7.87 12.93 -0.33
C ASP A 39 8.70 12.38 -1.50
N ALA A 40 8.79 11.05 -1.62
CA ALA A 40 9.39 10.34 -2.74
C ALA A 40 8.70 8.97 -2.91
N GLY A 41 8.28 8.63 -4.13
CA GLY A 41 7.57 7.37 -4.40
C GLY A 41 6.78 7.38 -5.70
N SER A 42 5.97 6.34 -5.91
CA SER A 42 5.13 6.22 -7.09
C SER A 42 4.04 7.31 -7.12
N GLY A 43 3.68 7.74 -8.32
CA GLY A 43 2.64 8.75 -8.54
C GLY A 43 3.08 10.19 -8.33
N LEU A 44 4.29 10.45 -7.84
CA LEU A 44 4.83 11.79 -7.70
C LEU A 44 5.52 12.27 -8.98
N VAL A 45 5.24 13.52 -9.38
CA VAL A 45 5.95 14.17 -10.49
C VAL A 45 7.44 14.27 -10.13
N GLY A 46 8.32 13.86 -11.04
CA GLY A 46 9.78 13.86 -10.85
C GLY A 46 10.36 12.58 -10.24
N TYR A 47 9.53 11.65 -9.75
CA TYR A 47 9.98 10.34 -9.26
C TYR A 47 9.43 9.16 -10.08
N THR A 48 8.62 9.44 -11.10
CA THR A 48 8.04 8.43 -12.00
C THR A 48 9.01 7.97 -13.08
N ASP A 49 10.12 8.69 -13.30
CA ASP A 49 11.03 8.48 -14.44
C ASP A 49 12.15 7.46 -14.17
N ILE A 50 12.21 6.85 -13.00
CA ILE A 50 13.09 5.71 -12.82
C ILE A 50 12.41 4.49 -13.41
N ALA A 51 12.52 4.43 -14.75
CA ALA A 51 12.28 3.29 -15.63
C ALA A 51 10.87 2.70 -15.62
N ASP A 52 10.31 2.76 -16.78
CA ASP A 52 9.45 1.81 -17.49
C ASP A 52 10.06 0.36 -17.45
N TYR A 53 10.51 -0.06 -16.28
CA TYR A 53 10.91 -1.44 -16.04
C TYR A 53 9.64 -2.22 -15.73
N GLY A 54 9.27 -3.07 -16.65
CA GLY A 54 8.19 -4.03 -16.61
C GLY A 54 8.12 -4.87 -15.33
N GLY A 55 7.99 -4.20 -14.21
CA GLY A 55 7.44 -4.77 -12.99
C GLY A 55 5.96 -5.03 -13.22
N ASP A 56 5.47 -6.13 -12.68
CA ASP A 56 4.11 -6.64 -12.80
C ASP A 56 3.02 -5.70 -12.24
N ASN A 57 3.22 -4.39 -12.31
CA ASN A 57 2.21 -3.40 -11.96
C ASN A 57 1.54 -2.87 -13.23
N PRO A 58 0.40 -3.48 -13.65
CA PRO A 58 -0.29 -3.09 -14.89
C PRO A 58 -0.91 -1.69 -14.83
N VAL A 59 -0.77 -0.99 -13.71
CA VAL A 59 -1.40 0.31 -13.46
C VAL A 59 -0.37 1.33 -12.96
N SER A 60 0.74 1.49 -13.68
CA SER A 60 1.38 2.79 -13.69
C SER A 60 0.55 3.71 -14.59
N ALA A 61 -0.59 4.18 -14.10
CA ALA A 61 -1.20 5.35 -14.68
C ALA A 61 -0.15 6.45 -14.58
N GLN A 62 0.35 6.92 -15.73
CA GLN A 62 1.16 8.12 -15.79
C GLN A 62 0.43 9.19 -14.97
N ALA A 63 1.11 9.75 -13.97
CA ALA A 63 0.55 10.88 -13.24
C ALA A 63 0.07 11.91 -14.27
N ASP A 64 -1.15 12.39 -14.11
CA ASP A 64 -1.66 13.46 -14.95
C ASP A 64 -0.73 14.66 -14.77
N THR A 65 -0.01 15.06 -15.82
CA THR A 65 0.99 16.12 -15.79
C THR A 65 0.40 17.50 -16.15
N THR A 66 -0.82 17.75 -15.74
CA THR A 66 -1.42 19.09 -15.87
C THR A 66 -0.74 20.06 -14.87
N GLU A 67 -0.77 21.36 -15.17
CA GLU A 67 -0.28 22.40 -14.23
C GLU A 67 -0.93 22.27 -12.84
N ARG A 68 -2.19 21.86 -12.80
CA ARG A 68 -2.93 21.67 -11.56
C ARG A 68 -2.41 20.46 -10.77
N SER A 69 -2.22 19.32 -11.41
CA SER A 69 -1.74 18.13 -10.73
C SER A 69 -0.30 18.29 -10.24
N ILE A 70 0.53 19.07 -10.95
CA ILE A 70 1.87 19.45 -10.48
C ILE A 70 1.78 20.30 -9.20
N ALA A 71 0.91 21.31 -9.16
CA ALA A 71 0.74 22.16 -7.98
C ALA A 71 0.18 21.36 -6.79
N GLU A 72 -0.79 20.46 -7.02
CA GLU A 72 -1.34 19.58 -5.99
C GLU A 72 -0.26 18.64 -5.42
N ASN A 73 0.63 18.11 -6.28
CA ASN A 73 1.74 17.28 -5.87
C ASN A 73 2.78 18.07 -5.06
N ASP A 74 3.09 19.29 -5.43
CA ASP A 74 4.02 20.15 -4.67
C ASP A 74 3.48 20.45 -3.25
N ASP A 75 2.18 20.68 -3.12
CA ASP A 75 1.51 20.84 -1.82
C ASP A 75 1.56 19.56 -0.99
N TYR A 76 1.32 18.40 -1.61
CA TYR A 76 1.41 17.09 -0.96
C TYR A 76 2.83 16.80 -0.45
N VAL A 77 3.85 16.97 -1.30
CA VAL A 77 5.26 16.80 -0.92
C VAL A 77 5.65 17.75 0.22
N SER A 78 5.21 19.01 0.13
CA SER A 78 5.47 20.01 1.18
C SER A 78 4.81 19.61 2.51
N LEU A 79 3.60 19.06 2.47
CA LEU A 79 2.91 18.56 3.66
C LEU A 79 3.66 17.35 4.25
N ALA A 80 4.00 16.36 3.42
CA ALA A 80 4.73 15.16 3.83
C ALA A 80 6.02 15.51 4.56
N ARG A 81 6.85 16.37 3.98
CA ARG A 81 8.10 16.82 4.58
C ARG A 81 7.90 17.55 5.90
N ARG A 82 6.94 18.48 5.98
CA ARG A 82 6.63 19.19 7.24
C ARG A 82 6.18 18.23 8.34
N MET A 83 5.35 17.25 8.01
CA MET A 83 4.83 16.30 9.00
C MET A 83 5.91 15.30 9.44
N ALA A 84 6.78 14.84 8.52
CA ALA A 84 7.92 14.00 8.86
C ALA A 84 8.89 14.73 9.81
N VAL A 85 9.23 15.98 9.51
CA VAL A 85 10.09 16.80 10.40
C VAL A 85 9.42 17.03 11.76
N LYS A 86 8.11 17.29 11.79
CA LYS A 86 7.34 17.41 13.04
C LYS A 86 7.39 16.12 13.87
N ALA A 87 7.37 14.96 13.21
CA ALA A 87 7.50 13.64 13.84
C ALA A 87 8.94 13.30 14.28
N GLY A 88 9.93 14.14 13.94
CA GLY A 88 11.34 13.97 14.33
C GLY A 88 12.24 13.34 13.25
N TYR A 89 11.76 13.21 12.02
CA TYR A 89 12.51 12.64 10.89
C TYR A 89 13.11 13.73 10.01
N GLY A 90 14.43 13.65 9.77
CA GLY A 90 15.15 14.60 8.93
C GLY A 90 15.16 16.04 9.46
N SER A 91 15.36 16.99 8.57
CA SER A 91 15.31 18.42 8.88
C SER A 91 14.74 19.22 7.68
N ALA A 92 14.23 20.43 7.95
CA ALA A 92 13.58 21.27 6.95
C ALA A 92 14.51 21.76 5.82
N ASP A 93 15.81 21.77 6.06
CA ASP A 93 16.87 22.20 5.12
C ASP A 93 17.43 21.05 4.28
N MET A 94 16.97 19.81 4.48
CA MET A 94 17.37 18.68 3.64
C MET A 94 16.86 18.86 2.22
N THR A 95 17.74 18.60 1.24
CA THR A 95 17.41 18.65 -0.19
C THR A 95 16.90 17.33 -0.75
N GLY A 96 17.29 16.21 -0.13
CA GLY A 96 16.85 14.86 -0.53
C GLY A 96 15.55 14.43 0.15
N PRO A 97 15.05 13.23 -0.17
CA PRO A 97 13.87 12.65 0.46
C PRO A 97 14.02 12.52 1.98
N ILE A 98 12.97 12.92 2.70
CA ILE A 98 12.87 12.78 4.16
C ILE A 98 11.99 11.57 4.50
N ALA A 99 10.90 11.41 3.78
CA ALA A 99 9.85 10.44 4.02
C ALA A 99 9.48 9.68 2.73
N PRO A 100 10.38 8.81 2.21
CA PRO A 100 10.06 8.01 1.04
C PRO A 100 8.90 7.05 1.32
N GLU A 101 8.22 6.59 0.27
CA GLU A 101 7.10 5.64 0.38
C GLU A 101 7.46 4.42 1.24
N ASN A 102 6.50 3.88 1.97
CA ASN A 102 6.66 2.71 2.83
C ASN A 102 7.81 2.84 3.86
N SER A 103 8.18 4.06 4.26
CA SER A 103 9.18 4.30 5.30
C SER A 103 8.56 4.67 6.65
N LEU A 104 9.32 4.49 7.73
CA LEU A 104 8.89 4.93 9.07
C LEU A 104 8.55 6.42 9.10
N ALA A 105 9.32 7.24 8.38
CA ALA A 105 9.07 8.67 8.29
C ALA A 105 7.75 9.01 7.59
N ALA A 106 7.39 8.29 6.51
CA ALA A 106 6.13 8.48 5.80
C ALA A 106 4.93 8.08 6.66
N PHE A 107 5.05 7.01 7.44
CA PHE A 107 3.98 6.58 8.36
C PHE A 107 3.82 7.55 9.54
N ALA A 108 4.92 8.01 10.12
CA ALA A 108 4.89 9.02 11.14
C ALA A 108 4.27 10.33 10.62
N ALA A 109 4.60 10.74 9.39
CA ALA A 109 4.03 11.92 8.73
C ALA A 109 2.51 11.78 8.53
N ALA A 110 2.02 10.60 8.11
CA ALA A 110 0.59 10.34 7.99
C ALA A 110 -0.13 10.46 9.34
N CYS A 111 0.44 9.90 10.41
CA CYS A 111 -0.08 10.05 11.77
C CYS A 111 -0.16 11.53 12.20
N GLU A 112 0.89 12.33 11.95
CA GLU A 112 0.93 13.76 12.30
C GLU A 112 -0.06 14.60 11.49
N ALA A 113 -0.39 14.16 10.28
CA ALA A 113 -1.39 14.78 9.42
C ALA A 113 -2.84 14.34 9.72
N GLY A 114 -3.03 13.28 10.52
CA GLY A 114 -4.35 12.73 10.86
C GLY A 114 -4.95 11.83 9.78
N TYR A 115 -4.13 11.28 8.88
CA TYR A 115 -4.56 10.31 7.87
C TYR A 115 -4.50 8.88 8.38
N GLY A 116 -5.34 8.00 7.83
CA GLY A 116 -5.11 6.57 7.84
C GLY A 116 -3.92 6.22 6.93
N ILE A 117 -3.45 5.01 7.05
CA ILE A 117 -2.26 4.52 6.33
C ILE A 117 -2.64 3.28 5.55
N GLU A 118 -2.29 3.25 4.28
CA GLU A 118 -2.18 2.00 3.52
C GLU A 118 -0.69 1.64 3.43
N LEU A 119 -0.37 0.35 3.49
CA LEU A 119 1.00 -0.17 3.44
C LEU A 119 1.07 -1.60 2.92
N ASP A 120 2.25 -2.00 2.43
CA ASP A 120 2.51 -3.26 1.74
C ASP A 120 3.46 -4.17 2.52
N VAL A 121 3.05 -5.39 2.88
CA VAL A 121 3.91 -6.33 3.62
C VAL A 121 4.43 -7.46 2.74
N GLN A 122 5.70 -7.79 2.90
CA GLN A 122 6.40 -8.89 2.23
C GLN A 122 7.31 -9.64 3.19
N LEU A 123 7.83 -10.81 2.77
CA LEU A 123 8.71 -11.67 3.57
C LEU A 123 10.14 -11.65 3.00
N THR A 124 11.14 -11.43 3.86
CA THR A 124 12.57 -11.51 3.51
C THR A 124 13.06 -12.95 3.42
N LEU A 125 14.28 -13.17 2.95
CA LEU A 125 14.93 -14.49 2.90
C LEU A 125 14.97 -15.18 4.28
N ASP A 126 15.27 -14.42 5.32
CA ASP A 126 15.35 -14.91 6.72
C ASP A 126 14.01 -14.84 7.46
N GLY A 127 12.91 -14.65 6.72
CA GLY A 127 11.55 -14.75 7.24
C GLY A 127 11.14 -13.59 8.13
N GLN A 128 11.70 -12.38 7.93
CA GLN A 128 11.21 -11.16 8.57
C GLN A 128 10.09 -10.56 7.74
N VAL A 129 9.05 -10.03 8.39
CA VAL A 129 7.99 -9.27 7.72
C VAL A 129 8.44 -7.83 7.60
N VAL A 130 8.55 -7.36 6.36
CA VAL A 130 9.02 -6.01 6.01
C VAL A 130 7.96 -5.25 5.23
N VAL A 131 8.09 -3.92 5.19
CA VAL A 131 7.12 -3.04 4.52
C VAL A 131 7.74 -2.45 3.26
N VAL A 132 7.31 -2.95 2.10
CA VAL A 132 7.79 -2.52 0.78
C VAL A 132 6.83 -3.00 -0.30
N HIS A 133 6.60 -2.20 -1.36
CA HIS A 133 5.64 -2.53 -2.40
C HIS A 133 6.18 -3.52 -3.44
N ASP A 134 7.31 -3.18 -4.09
CA ASP A 134 7.82 -3.94 -5.23
C ASP A 134 8.51 -5.23 -4.77
N ALA A 135 8.51 -6.24 -5.62
CA ALA A 135 9.20 -7.50 -5.34
C ALA A 135 10.73 -7.38 -5.35
N ASP A 136 11.26 -6.28 -5.90
CA ASP A 136 12.67 -5.92 -5.91
C ASP A 136 12.87 -4.44 -5.52
N LEU A 137 14.11 -4.03 -5.38
CA LEU A 137 14.46 -2.68 -4.94
C LEU A 137 14.83 -1.73 -6.09
N LEU A 138 14.63 -2.15 -7.36
CA LEU A 138 15.13 -1.39 -8.51
C LEU A 138 14.56 0.04 -8.54
N ARG A 139 13.24 0.18 -8.39
CA ARG A 139 12.55 1.48 -8.45
C ARG A 139 12.87 2.36 -7.24
N VAL A 140 12.90 1.78 -6.06
CA VAL A 140 13.00 2.55 -4.80
C VAL A 140 14.44 2.76 -4.33
N ALA A 141 15.40 1.98 -4.84
CA ALA A 141 16.80 2.06 -4.40
C ALA A 141 17.84 1.87 -5.53
N GLY A 142 17.41 1.64 -6.77
CA GLY A 142 18.32 1.34 -7.88
C GLY A 142 19.00 -0.05 -7.79
N ASP A 143 18.56 -0.91 -6.87
CA ASP A 143 19.12 -2.23 -6.63
C ASP A 143 18.19 -3.32 -7.23
N PRO A 144 18.65 -4.14 -8.17
CA PRO A 144 17.80 -5.14 -8.81
C PRO A 144 17.53 -6.39 -7.96
N ARG A 145 18.07 -6.48 -6.75
CA ARG A 145 17.87 -7.65 -5.88
C ARG A 145 16.43 -7.70 -5.38
N ARG A 146 15.94 -8.92 -5.26
CA ARG A 146 14.57 -9.18 -4.79
C ARG A 146 14.53 -9.22 -3.26
N ILE A 147 13.42 -8.78 -2.71
CA ILE A 147 13.16 -8.80 -1.26
C ILE A 147 13.31 -10.22 -0.68
N GLU A 148 12.79 -11.21 -1.39
CA GLU A 148 12.82 -12.63 -0.97
C GLU A 148 14.22 -13.27 -0.99
N ASP A 149 15.19 -12.63 -1.64
CA ASP A 149 16.58 -13.09 -1.76
C ASP A 149 17.53 -12.39 -0.77
N LEU A 150 17.03 -11.42 0.00
CA LEU A 150 17.80 -10.62 0.95
C LEU A 150 17.37 -10.90 2.39
N THR A 151 18.37 -10.96 3.29
CA THR A 151 18.11 -10.91 4.73
C THR A 151 17.73 -9.49 5.15
N TYR A 152 17.07 -9.35 6.31
CA TYR A 152 16.75 -8.02 6.82
C TYR A 152 18.00 -7.16 7.07
N ASP A 153 19.08 -7.76 7.58
CA ASP A 153 20.36 -7.06 7.78
C ASP A 153 20.94 -6.47 6.49
N GLU A 154 20.71 -7.12 5.35
CA GLU A 154 21.10 -6.59 4.04
C GLU A 154 20.18 -5.45 3.60
N LEU A 155 18.86 -5.62 3.77
CA LEU A 155 17.86 -4.61 3.44
C LEU A 155 18.03 -3.31 4.22
N ALA A 156 18.32 -3.40 5.52
CA ALA A 156 18.48 -2.24 6.39
C ALA A 156 19.68 -1.34 6.00
N ARG A 157 20.60 -1.83 5.16
CA ARG A 157 21.76 -1.08 4.66
C ARG A 157 21.54 -0.41 3.32
N ILE A 158 20.37 -0.61 2.70
CA ILE A 158 20.06 -0.08 1.38
C ILE A 158 19.17 1.15 1.56
N PRO A 159 19.68 2.38 1.24
CA PRO A 159 18.88 3.58 1.35
C PRO A 159 17.78 3.60 0.29
N LEU A 160 16.58 4.00 0.70
CA LEU A 160 15.47 4.29 -0.20
C LEU A 160 15.68 5.65 -0.87
N PHE A 161 15.45 5.73 -2.17
CA PHE A 161 15.59 6.95 -2.99
C PHE A 161 16.90 7.69 -2.71
N PRO A 162 18.05 7.05 -2.90
CA PRO A 162 19.34 7.65 -2.63
C PRO A 162 19.52 8.94 -3.43
N ASN A 163 20.02 10.01 -2.81
CA ASN A 163 20.22 11.31 -3.44
C ASN A 163 21.09 11.22 -4.70
N GLY A 164 20.52 11.60 -5.84
CA GLY A 164 21.05 11.41 -7.17
C GLY A 164 22.08 12.47 -7.62
N GLU A 165 23.10 12.84 -6.82
CA GLU A 165 24.22 13.65 -7.33
C GLU A 165 25.37 12.82 -7.93
N SER A 166 25.29 11.51 -7.91
CA SER A 166 26.29 10.65 -8.56
C SER A 166 25.63 9.60 -9.42
N GLY A 167 25.84 9.68 -10.73
CA GLY A 167 25.42 8.72 -11.73
C GLY A 167 26.04 7.32 -11.59
N ASP A 168 26.46 6.93 -10.41
CA ASP A 168 26.87 5.60 -10.02
C ASP A 168 26.04 5.17 -8.82
N LEU A 169 24.84 4.67 -9.10
CA LEU A 169 23.96 3.99 -8.13
C LEU A 169 24.59 2.63 -7.75
N LYS A 170 25.73 2.64 -7.13
CA LYS A 170 26.22 1.51 -6.37
C LYS A 170 25.81 1.77 -4.93
N ALA A 171 24.82 1.01 -4.47
CA ALA A 171 24.49 0.90 -3.06
C ALA A 171 25.67 0.24 -2.32
N GLU A 172 26.75 0.99 -2.11
CA GLU A 172 27.78 0.60 -1.16
C GLU A 172 27.24 0.99 0.23
N PRO A 173 27.27 0.08 1.22
CA PRO A 173 26.90 0.42 2.59
C PRO A 173 27.68 1.63 3.02
N LEU A 174 27.03 2.67 3.55
CA LEU A 174 27.70 3.83 4.08
C LEU A 174 28.73 3.35 5.13
N PRO A 175 30.02 3.71 5.01
CA PRO A 175 31.03 3.27 5.96
C PRO A 175 30.66 3.77 7.36
N GLY A 176 30.45 2.84 8.31
CA GLY A 176 30.12 3.14 9.69
C GLY A 176 28.63 3.31 10.00
N ALA A 177 27.72 2.92 9.09
CA ALA A 177 26.33 2.73 9.45
C ALA A 177 26.24 1.54 10.43
N ASP A 178 25.86 1.80 11.68
CA ASP A 178 25.48 0.74 12.61
C ASP A 178 24.31 -0.03 12.00
N ALA A 179 24.24 -1.34 12.29
CA ALA A 179 23.18 -2.22 11.79
C ALA A 179 21.76 -1.78 12.17
N ASN A 180 21.61 -0.81 13.05
CA ASN A 180 20.38 -0.14 13.42
C ASN A 180 20.60 1.37 13.37
N PRO A 181 20.37 2.04 12.22
CA PRO A 181 20.30 3.49 12.22
C PRO A 181 19.20 3.94 13.20
N PRO A 182 19.40 5.07 13.91
CA PRO A 182 18.39 5.53 14.86
C PRO A 182 17.06 5.76 14.14
N LEU A 183 16.00 5.12 14.64
CA LEU A 183 14.64 5.20 14.10
C LEU A 183 14.07 6.62 14.19
N VAL A 184 14.56 7.41 15.13
CA VAL A 184 14.14 8.80 15.36
C VAL A 184 15.38 9.68 15.35
N VAL A 185 15.44 10.61 14.42
CA VAL A 185 16.46 11.65 14.34
C VAL A 185 15.83 12.96 14.77
N THR A 186 16.30 13.53 15.88
CA THR A 186 15.86 14.88 16.23
C THR A 186 16.32 15.88 15.17
N PRO A 187 15.52 16.90 14.79
CA PRO A 187 15.87 17.85 13.73
C PRO A 187 17.24 18.50 13.86
N SER A 188 17.72 18.67 15.10
CA SER A 188 19.04 19.23 15.40
C SER A 188 20.18 18.22 15.35
N ALA A 189 19.90 16.94 15.18
CA ALA A 189 20.86 15.85 15.25
C ALA A 189 20.81 14.92 14.03
N ALA A 190 20.18 15.36 12.91
CA ALA A 190 20.18 14.56 11.68
C ALA A 190 21.64 14.23 11.30
N PRO A 191 22.08 12.96 11.34
CA PRO A 191 23.43 12.62 11.04
C PRO A 191 23.74 12.97 9.58
N LYS A 192 25.00 13.30 9.29
CA LYS A 192 25.47 13.30 7.91
C LYS A 192 25.23 11.90 7.35
N GLY A 193 24.39 11.79 6.32
CA GLY A 193 23.98 10.50 5.76
C GLY A 193 22.64 9.99 6.30
N TYR A 194 21.70 10.89 6.66
CA TYR A 194 20.31 10.50 6.90
C TYR A 194 19.76 9.73 5.70
N TYR A 195 19.18 8.59 5.95
CA TYR A 195 18.41 7.82 4.97
C TYR A 195 17.31 7.02 5.65
N GLN A 196 16.28 6.68 4.88
CA GLN A 196 15.28 5.68 5.24
C GLN A 196 15.61 4.39 4.48
N HIS A 197 15.32 3.25 5.08
CA HIS A 197 15.44 1.92 4.48
C HIS A 197 14.12 1.16 4.59
N VAL A 198 14.02 -0.01 3.97
CA VAL A 198 12.85 -0.88 4.13
C VAL A 198 12.69 -1.25 5.61
N PRO A 199 11.58 -0.85 6.28
CA PRO A 199 11.42 -1.10 7.71
C PRO A 199 10.86 -2.50 7.99
N LEU A 200 11.10 -3.01 9.20
CA LEU A 200 10.32 -4.12 9.75
C LEU A 200 8.86 -3.69 9.95
N PHE A 201 7.95 -4.62 9.75
CA PHE A 201 6.54 -4.35 10.02
C PHE A 201 6.28 -4.08 11.51
N SER A 202 7.01 -4.74 12.41
CA SER A 202 6.99 -4.45 13.85
C SER A 202 7.33 -2.99 14.16
N ASP A 203 8.39 -2.45 13.53
CA ASP A 203 8.82 -1.07 13.75
C ASP A 203 7.78 -0.07 13.25
N VAL A 204 7.09 -0.40 12.13
CA VAL A 204 5.98 0.41 11.63
C VAL A 204 4.82 0.42 12.64
N LEU A 205 4.44 -0.73 13.18
CA LEU A 205 3.38 -0.82 14.19
C LEU A 205 3.72 -0.03 15.46
N ASP A 206 4.99 -0.07 15.89
CA ASP A 206 5.49 0.70 17.03
C ASP A 206 5.45 2.22 16.75
N VAL A 207 5.83 2.66 15.55
CA VAL A 207 5.76 4.08 15.15
C VAL A 207 4.32 4.55 15.06
N VAL A 208 3.43 3.77 14.48
CA VAL A 208 2.01 4.15 14.37
C VAL A 208 1.32 4.11 15.73
N ALA A 209 1.58 3.11 16.55
CA ALA A 209 1.11 2.97 17.94
C ALA A 209 -0.41 3.26 18.12
N GLY A 210 -1.24 2.79 17.19
CA GLY A 210 -2.69 2.99 17.22
C GLY A 210 -3.18 4.39 16.82
N ARG A 211 -2.29 5.34 16.47
CA ARG A 211 -2.64 6.74 16.15
C ARG A 211 -3.39 6.90 14.83
N ALA A 212 -3.24 5.93 13.92
CA ALA A 212 -3.89 5.93 12.62
C ALA A 212 -4.45 4.53 12.30
N PRO A 213 -5.61 4.42 11.64
CA PRO A 213 -6.08 3.14 11.13
C PRO A 213 -5.21 2.67 9.96
N LEU A 214 -5.03 1.34 9.86
CA LEU A 214 -4.21 0.71 8.83
C LEU A 214 -5.06 -0.08 7.83
N ILE A 215 -4.69 0.03 6.55
CA ILE A 215 -5.01 -0.94 5.50
C ILE A 215 -3.70 -1.66 5.16
N VAL A 216 -3.64 -2.96 5.41
CA VAL A 216 -2.41 -3.76 5.23
C VAL A 216 -2.56 -4.66 4.02
N GLU A 217 -1.83 -4.36 2.95
CA GLU A 217 -1.79 -5.22 1.76
C GLU A 217 -0.74 -6.32 1.92
N TYR A 218 -1.17 -7.58 1.80
CA TYR A 218 -0.28 -8.73 1.72
C TYR A 218 0.19 -8.94 0.27
N LYS A 219 1.49 -8.76 0.02
CA LYS A 219 2.13 -8.93 -1.29
C LYS A 219 2.82 -10.29 -1.42
N PHE A 220 2.65 -10.89 -2.58
CA PHE A 220 3.31 -12.16 -2.91
C PHE A 220 4.12 -12.00 -4.18
N SER A 221 5.35 -12.46 -4.16
CA SER A 221 6.25 -12.36 -5.31
C SER A 221 5.66 -13.09 -6.53
N ASN A 222 5.46 -12.35 -7.62
CA ASN A 222 5.22 -12.85 -8.98
C ASN A 222 4.14 -13.93 -9.13
N ASN A 223 2.87 -13.63 -8.91
CA ASN A 223 1.75 -14.53 -9.26
C ASN A 223 2.00 -16.01 -8.90
N ARG A 224 2.76 -16.25 -7.83
CA ARG A 224 3.08 -17.61 -7.36
C ARG A 224 1.80 -18.33 -6.98
N ALA A 225 1.77 -19.61 -7.28
CA ALA A 225 0.84 -20.51 -6.61
C ALA A 225 1.07 -20.41 -5.09
N TRP A 226 -0.01 -20.43 -4.33
CA TRP A 226 0.03 -20.47 -2.86
C TRP A 226 0.98 -21.57 -2.36
N ASP A 227 1.93 -21.23 -1.52
CA ASP A 227 3.00 -22.12 -1.04
C ASP A 227 3.24 -21.92 0.47
N GLU A 228 4.19 -22.69 1.03
CA GLU A 228 4.57 -22.60 2.43
C GLU A 228 5.07 -21.21 2.84
N ARG A 229 5.70 -20.51 1.92
CA ARG A 229 6.21 -19.16 2.16
C ARG A 229 5.07 -18.12 2.21
N SER A 230 4.02 -18.37 1.44
CA SER A 230 2.79 -17.58 1.51
C SER A 230 2.10 -17.77 2.87
N GLU A 231 2.01 -19.01 3.35
CA GLU A 231 1.49 -19.30 4.70
C GLU A 231 2.34 -18.63 5.79
N GLU A 232 3.67 -18.71 5.69
CA GLU A 232 4.58 -18.08 6.64
C GLU A 232 4.38 -16.57 6.75
N LEU A 233 4.21 -15.86 5.61
CA LEU A 233 3.91 -14.43 5.59
C LEU A 233 2.59 -14.12 6.30
N MET A 234 1.55 -14.92 6.02
CA MET A 234 0.24 -14.73 6.64
C MET A 234 0.29 -14.93 8.14
N GLU A 235 0.90 -16.03 8.61
CA GLU A 235 1.02 -16.36 10.04
C GLU A 235 1.81 -15.28 10.80
N LYS A 236 2.98 -14.90 10.28
CA LYS A 236 3.85 -13.91 10.93
C LYS A 236 3.24 -12.50 10.90
N GLY A 237 2.68 -12.10 9.76
CA GLY A 237 2.02 -10.81 9.62
C GLY A 237 0.81 -10.69 10.55
N HIS A 238 0.00 -11.75 10.62
CA HIS A 238 -1.14 -11.76 11.54
C HIS A 238 -0.71 -11.74 13.02
N ALA A 239 0.33 -12.49 13.40
CA ALA A 239 0.83 -12.47 14.78
C ALA A 239 1.29 -11.08 15.24
N LEU A 240 1.87 -10.29 14.35
CA LEU A 240 2.21 -8.89 14.63
C LEU A 240 0.94 -8.03 14.78
N LEU A 241 -0.05 -8.23 13.92
CA LEU A 241 -1.33 -7.50 13.97
C LEU A 241 -2.19 -7.89 15.19
N GLU A 242 -2.14 -9.14 15.64
CA GLU A 242 -2.83 -9.57 16.86
C GLU A 242 -2.29 -8.87 18.11
N ALA A 243 -0.99 -8.54 18.12
CA ALA A 243 -0.35 -7.80 19.21
C ALA A 243 -0.54 -6.27 19.09
N TYR A 244 -1.13 -5.77 18.02
CA TYR A 244 -1.30 -4.34 17.77
C TYR A 244 -2.64 -3.81 18.28
N ASP A 245 -2.61 -2.77 19.11
CA ASP A 245 -3.81 -2.19 19.74
C ASP A 245 -4.59 -1.21 18.84
N GLY A 246 -4.10 -0.95 17.62
CA GLY A 246 -4.74 -0.02 16.69
C GLY A 246 -5.77 -0.66 15.76
N PRO A 247 -6.65 0.14 15.14
CA PRO A 247 -7.59 -0.37 14.14
C PRO A 247 -6.86 -0.73 12.83
N TYR A 248 -7.15 -1.91 12.30
CA TYR A 248 -6.61 -2.35 11.02
C TYR A 248 -7.61 -3.18 10.22
N VAL A 249 -7.42 -3.21 8.92
CA VAL A 249 -8.03 -4.14 7.98
C VAL A 249 -6.95 -4.69 7.07
N ILE A 250 -7.21 -5.83 6.41
CA ILE A 250 -6.25 -6.42 5.47
C ILE A 250 -6.81 -6.45 4.06
N GLU A 251 -5.91 -6.40 3.08
CA GLU A 251 -6.29 -6.60 1.69
C GLU A 251 -5.19 -7.33 0.90
N SER A 252 -5.55 -7.87 -0.25
CA SER A 252 -4.59 -8.44 -1.20
C SER A 252 -5.21 -8.58 -2.58
N PHE A 253 -4.36 -8.53 -3.62
CA PHE A 253 -4.71 -9.00 -4.96
C PHE A 253 -4.86 -10.52 -5.01
N HIS A 254 -4.11 -11.24 -4.16
CA HIS A 254 -4.14 -12.70 -4.15
C HIS A 254 -5.36 -13.22 -3.36
N PRO A 255 -6.35 -13.85 -4.01
CA PRO A 255 -7.57 -14.31 -3.33
C PRO A 255 -7.28 -15.37 -2.25
N GLY A 256 -6.13 -16.05 -2.32
CA GLY A 256 -5.66 -16.97 -1.28
C GLY A 256 -5.41 -16.29 0.05
N ALA A 257 -4.81 -15.09 0.06
CA ALA A 257 -4.57 -14.33 1.29
C ALA A 257 -5.89 -13.92 1.96
N VAL A 258 -6.82 -13.40 1.18
CA VAL A 258 -8.14 -13.00 1.69
C VAL A 258 -8.92 -14.23 2.18
N ASN A 259 -8.77 -15.38 1.49
CA ASN A 259 -9.36 -16.65 1.94
C ASN A 259 -8.71 -17.19 3.20
N TRP A 260 -7.37 -17.03 3.35
CA TRP A 260 -6.67 -17.44 4.57
C TRP A 260 -7.27 -16.74 5.80
N TYR A 261 -7.48 -15.42 5.75
CA TYR A 261 -8.16 -14.69 6.81
C TYR A 261 -9.60 -15.15 7.03
N LYS A 262 -10.32 -15.49 5.96
CA LYS A 262 -11.68 -16.05 6.10
C LYS A 262 -11.70 -17.35 6.90
N GLU A 263 -10.72 -18.23 6.70
CA GLU A 263 -10.66 -19.55 7.33
C GLU A 263 -10.06 -19.50 8.74
N HIS A 264 -9.05 -18.65 8.99
CA HIS A 264 -8.30 -18.63 10.24
C HIS A 264 -8.72 -17.50 11.19
N HIS A 265 -9.01 -16.32 10.65
CA HIS A 265 -9.34 -15.10 11.42
C HIS A 265 -10.59 -14.40 10.84
N PRO A 266 -11.76 -15.05 10.91
CA PRO A 266 -12.99 -14.53 10.31
C PRO A 266 -13.47 -13.21 10.93
N GLU A 267 -13.01 -12.84 12.13
CA GLU A 267 -13.31 -11.58 12.80
C GLU A 267 -12.61 -10.39 12.14
N VAL A 268 -11.48 -10.59 11.46
CA VAL A 268 -10.73 -9.51 10.78
C VAL A 268 -11.47 -9.08 9.52
N CYS A 269 -11.63 -7.76 9.37
CA CYS A 269 -12.16 -7.16 8.17
C CYS A 269 -11.15 -7.31 7.01
N ARG A 270 -11.61 -7.87 5.88
CA ARG A 270 -10.74 -8.24 4.77
C ARG A 270 -11.28 -7.77 3.43
N GLY A 271 -10.38 -7.31 2.56
CA GLY A 271 -10.67 -6.77 1.25
C GLY A 271 -10.06 -7.55 0.10
N GLN A 272 -10.76 -7.56 -1.02
CA GLN A 272 -10.22 -8.02 -2.29
C GLN A 272 -9.78 -6.82 -3.11
N LEU A 273 -8.49 -6.74 -3.44
CA LEU A 273 -7.93 -5.79 -4.40
C LEU A 273 -8.20 -6.24 -5.82
N SER A 274 -8.59 -5.30 -6.69
CA SER A 274 -8.82 -5.59 -8.10
C SER A 274 -8.81 -4.34 -8.97
N TRP A 275 -8.78 -4.54 -10.29
CA TRP A 275 -8.78 -3.47 -11.31
C TRP A 275 -9.56 -3.90 -12.56
N PRO A 276 -9.93 -2.96 -13.47
CA PRO A 276 -10.65 -3.27 -14.70
C PRO A 276 -9.74 -3.94 -15.76
N ALA A 277 -9.39 -5.21 -15.54
CA ALA A 277 -8.53 -5.97 -16.44
C ALA A 277 -9.21 -6.29 -17.77
N LYS A 278 -8.44 -6.32 -18.85
CA LYS A 278 -8.90 -6.62 -20.21
C LYS A 278 -8.39 -7.98 -20.65
N LEU A 279 -9.29 -8.90 -21.06
CA LEU A 279 -8.94 -10.24 -21.54
C LEU A 279 -7.83 -10.23 -22.63
N SER A 280 -7.87 -9.27 -23.54
CA SER A 280 -6.90 -9.15 -24.64
C SER A 280 -5.49 -8.71 -24.20
N LYS A 281 -5.35 -8.10 -23.02
CA LYS A 281 -4.07 -7.59 -22.49
C LYS A 281 -3.54 -8.44 -21.34
N ASN A 282 -4.42 -8.87 -20.45
CA ASN A 282 -4.08 -9.43 -19.15
C ASN A 282 -4.26 -10.96 -19.08
N GLY A 283 -4.97 -11.56 -20.05
CA GLY A 283 -5.30 -12.98 -20.01
C GLY A 283 -6.56 -13.31 -19.20
N ALA A 284 -6.94 -14.59 -19.19
CA ALA A 284 -8.24 -15.03 -18.67
C ALA A 284 -8.33 -14.94 -17.13
N ALA A 285 -7.25 -15.24 -16.41
CA ALA A 285 -7.24 -15.24 -14.95
C ALA A 285 -7.37 -13.81 -14.38
N GLU A 286 -6.57 -12.89 -14.87
CA GLU A 286 -6.62 -11.49 -14.44
C GLU A 286 -7.93 -10.80 -14.87
N TRP A 287 -8.42 -11.12 -16.08
CA TRP A 287 -9.73 -10.65 -16.50
C TRP A 287 -10.84 -11.14 -15.56
N ALA A 288 -10.80 -12.40 -15.12
CA ALA A 288 -11.76 -12.95 -14.16
C ALA A 288 -11.60 -12.28 -12.78
N ALA A 289 -10.37 -12.01 -12.33
CA ALA A 289 -10.11 -11.25 -11.11
C ALA A 289 -10.69 -9.82 -11.21
N GLY A 290 -10.51 -9.16 -12.35
CA GLY A 290 -11.10 -7.84 -12.63
C GLY A 290 -12.63 -7.84 -12.59
N LEU A 291 -13.27 -8.97 -12.85
CA LEU A 291 -14.71 -9.16 -12.69
C LEU A 291 -15.13 -9.56 -11.26
N LEU A 292 -14.20 -9.59 -10.29
CA LEU A 292 -14.42 -10.07 -8.93
C LEU A 292 -14.91 -11.53 -8.89
N ALA A 293 -14.56 -12.32 -9.90
CA ALA A 293 -15.08 -13.67 -10.06
C ALA A 293 -14.53 -14.67 -9.03
N PHE A 294 -13.52 -14.29 -8.24
CA PHE A 294 -12.92 -15.09 -7.18
C PHE A 294 -13.42 -14.74 -5.77
N ASP A 295 -14.31 -13.75 -5.61
CA ASP A 295 -14.82 -13.32 -4.31
C ASP A 295 -15.64 -14.45 -3.60
N TRP A 296 -16.16 -15.40 -4.37
CA TRP A 296 -16.80 -16.59 -3.78
C TRP A 296 -15.86 -17.41 -2.88
N LEU A 297 -14.57 -17.38 -3.16
CA LEU A 297 -13.55 -18.06 -2.35
C LEU A 297 -13.33 -17.33 -1.03
N SER A 298 -13.04 -16.04 -1.10
CA SER A 298 -12.59 -15.22 0.01
C SER A 298 -13.73 -14.53 0.78
N ARG A 299 -14.89 -14.31 0.14
CA ARG A 299 -16.01 -13.57 0.75
C ARG A 299 -15.54 -12.28 1.43
N PRO A 300 -15.05 -11.31 0.68
CA PRO A 300 -14.50 -10.09 1.25
C PRO A 300 -15.57 -9.23 1.93
N ASP A 301 -15.18 -8.37 2.85
CA ASP A 301 -16.03 -7.36 3.48
C ASP A 301 -16.04 -6.07 2.68
N PHE A 302 -14.92 -5.78 2.02
CA PHE A 302 -14.77 -4.63 1.13
C PHE A 302 -14.08 -5.03 -0.17
N VAL A 303 -14.26 -4.22 -1.19
CA VAL A 303 -13.60 -4.36 -2.48
C VAL A 303 -12.79 -3.09 -2.73
N ALA A 304 -11.45 -3.23 -2.67
CA ALA A 304 -10.55 -2.17 -3.08
C ALA A 304 -10.35 -2.26 -4.60
N TYR A 305 -10.85 -1.26 -5.31
CA TYR A 305 -10.88 -1.29 -6.76
C TYR A 305 -10.27 -0.03 -7.36
N ASP A 306 -9.50 -0.21 -8.45
CA ASP A 306 -8.95 0.92 -9.19
C ASP A 306 -10.05 1.96 -9.48
N TRP A 307 -9.77 3.21 -9.18
CA TRP A 307 -10.75 4.30 -9.18
C TRP A 307 -11.47 4.47 -10.53
N THR A 308 -10.81 4.13 -11.65
CA THR A 308 -11.40 4.20 -12.99
C THR A 308 -12.53 3.20 -13.21
N GLY A 309 -12.56 2.15 -12.38
CA GLY A 309 -13.53 1.05 -12.48
C GLY A 309 -14.77 1.19 -11.58
N GLY A 310 -14.93 2.27 -10.83
CA GLY A 310 -16.02 2.40 -9.85
C GLY A 310 -17.43 2.30 -10.45
N ALA A 311 -17.62 2.76 -11.68
CA ALA A 311 -18.91 2.66 -12.39
C ALA A 311 -19.23 1.25 -12.93
N SER A 312 -18.32 0.29 -12.82
CA SER A 312 -18.44 -1.05 -13.41
C SER A 312 -19.58 -1.88 -12.77
N PRO A 313 -20.20 -2.79 -13.54
CA PRO A 313 -21.32 -3.59 -13.03
C PRO A 313 -20.96 -4.46 -11.83
N GLN A 314 -19.75 -5.04 -11.80
CA GLN A 314 -19.30 -5.93 -10.72
C GLN A 314 -19.11 -5.18 -9.40
N VAL A 315 -18.54 -3.97 -9.42
CA VAL A 315 -18.39 -3.13 -8.22
C VAL A 315 -19.76 -2.71 -7.68
N LYS A 316 -20.67 -2.25 -8.57
CA LYS A 316 -22.05 -1.94 -8.20
C LYS A 316 -22.79 -3.12 -7.62
N LEU A 317 -22.59 -4.33 -8.19
CA LEU A 317 -23.19 -5.55 -7.70
C LEU A 317 -22.66 -5.91 -6.31
N ALA A 318 -21.34 -5.91 -6.10
CA ALA A 318 -20.72 -6.18 -4.81
C ALA A 318 -21.24 -5.20 -3.73
N ARG A 319 -21.27 -3.89 -4.05
CA ARG A 319 -21.82 -2.86 -3.17
C ARG A 319 -23.30 -3.11 -2.82
N SER A 320 -24.12 -3.46 -3.81
CA SER A 320 -25.56 -3.74 -3.57
C SER A 320 -25.78 -4.94 -2.67
N MET A 321 -24.82 -5.85 -2.55
CA MET A 321 -24.81 -7.01 -1.66
C MET A 321 -24.13 -6.74 -0.32
N GLY A 322 -23.62 -5.53 -0.09
CA GLY A 322 -23.07 -5.07 1.19
C GLY A 322 -21.55 -5.02 1.31
N ALA A 323 -20.79 -5.24 0.23
CA ALA A 323 -19.37 -4.93 0.23
C ALA A 323 -19.17 -3.42 0.24
N MET A 324 -18.19 -2.92 1.01
CA MET A 324 -17.80 -1.52 0.98
C MET A 324 -16.82 -1.29 -0.18
N PRO A 325 -17.08 -0.38 -1.13
CA PRO A 325 -16.12 -0.06 -2.17
C PRO A 325 -15.09 0.95 -1.66
N VAL A 326 -13.81 0.64 -1.86
CA VAL A 326 -12.63 1.47 -1.55
C VAL A 326 -11.91 1.78 -2.85
N SER A 327 -11.60 3.03 -3.15
CA SER A 327 -10.83 3.39 -4.36
C SER A 327 -9.33 3.42 -4.08
N TRP A 328 -8.54 3.00 -5.07
CA TRP A 328 -7.10 3.14 -5.12
C TRP A 328 -6.64 3.40 -6.56
N THR A 329 -5.56 4.03 -6.83
CA THR A 329 -4.95 5.09 -6.04
C THR A 329 -5.37 6.40 -6.65
N VAL A 330 -6.02 7.26 -5.88
CA VAL A 330 -6.50 8.58 -6.35
C VAL A 330 -5.36 9.58 -6.22
N ARG A 331 -4.99 10.25 -7.31
CA ARG A 331 -3.79 11.09 -7.41
C ARG A 331 -4.05 12.57 -7.67
N SER A 332 -5.31 12.95 -7.80
CA SER A 332 -5.69 14.36 -7.98
C SER A 332 -7.10 14.62 -7.50
N SER A 333 -7.42 15.88 -7.26
CA SER A 333 -8.79 16.29 -6.96
C SER A 333 -9.76 16.04 -8.13
N ASP A 334 -9.27 16.03 -9.37
CA ASP A 334 -10.09 15.71 -10.55
C ASP A 334 -10.42 14.21 -10.63
N GLU A 335 -9.47 13.31 -10.32
CA GLU A 335 -9.73 11.87 -10.19
C GLU A 335 -10.72 11.59 -9.06
N LEU A 336 -10.53 12.27 -7.91
CA LEU A 336 -11.46 12.18 -6.80
C LEU A 336 -12.88 12.56 -7.19
N ALA A 337 -13.06 13.70 -7.87
CA ALA A 337 -14.38 14.16 -8.31
C ALA A 337 -15.07 13.15 -9.25
N GLN A 338 -14.29 12.41 -10.05
CA GLN A 338 -14.82 11.37 -10.93
C GLN A 338 -15.22 10.10 -10.18
N CYS A 339 -14.46 9.67 -9.18
CA CYS A 339 -14.67 8.39 -8.50
C CYS A 339 -15.52 8.46 -7.22
N ALA A 340 -15.56 9.59 -6.52
CA ALA A 340 -16.29 9.77 -5.26
C ALA A 340 -17.75 9.27 -5.26
N PRO A 341 -18.55 9.37 -6.34
CA PRO A 341 -19.91 8.82 -6.33
C PRO A 341 -20.00 7.30 -6.20
N TYR A 342 -18.90 6.58 -6.42
CA TYR A 342 -18.88 5.13 -6.51
C TYR A 342 -18.21 4.44 -5.32
N PHE A 343 -17.41 5.19 -4.53
CA PHE A 343 -16.61 4.65 -3.44
C PHE A 343 -16.94 5.31 -2.11
N ASP A 344 -16.76 4.56 -1.03
CA ASP A 344 -17.06 5.00 0.33
C ASP A 344 -15.78 5.37 1.12
N ARG A 345 -14.61 4.89 0.66
CA ARG A 345 -13.28 5.22 1.20
C ARG A 345 -12.30 5.38 0.06
N HIS A 346 -11.22 6.13 0.33
CA HIS A 346 -10.24 6.46 -0.70
C HIS A 346 -8.82 6.29 -0.18
N ILE A 347 -8.00 5.57 -0.97
CA ILE A 347 -6.56 5.51 -0.84
C ILE A 347 -5.99 6.53 -1.82
N PHE A 348 -5.22 7.49 -1.32
CA PHE A 348 -4.78 8.67 -2.07
C PHE A 348 -3.27 8.91 -1.99
N GLU A 349 -2.72 9.60 -2.98
CA GLU A 349 -1.35 10.13 -3.00
C GLU A 349 -1.27 11.34 -3.93
N ALA A 350 -0.16 12.08 -3.90
CA ALA A 350 0.17 13.18 -4.83
C ALA A 350 -0.81 14.39 -4.82
N PHE A 351 -1.75 14.46 -3.91
CA PHE A 351 -2.56 15.66 -3.64
C PHE A 351 -2.99 15.67 -2.17
N VAL A 352 -3.40 16.83 -1.67
CA VAL A 352 -3.91 16.97 -0.31
C VAL A 352 -5.44 17.02 -0.39
N PRO A 353 -6.15 15.98 0.08
CA PRO A 353 -7.59 16.00 0.10
C PRO A 353 -8.12 17.03 1.10
N ASP A 354 -9.28 17.63 0.81
CA ASP A 354 -10.00 18.47 1.77
C ASP A 354 -10.29 17.66 3.05
N ALA A 355 -10.26 18.33 4.19
CA ALA A 355 -10.59 17.68 5.48
C ALA A 355 -12.00 17.07 5.42
N VAL A 356 -12.12 15.81 5.88
CA VAL A 356 -13.42 15.12 5.97
C VAL A 356 -14.27 15.75 7.06
#